data_502bc72d4e0f843057644c8e847ad830
#
_entry.id   502bc72d4e0f843057644c8e847ad830
#
_cell.length_a   1.000
_cell.length_b   1.000
_cell.length_c   1.000
_cell.angle_alpha   90.00
_cell.angle_beta   90.00
_cell.angle_gamma   90.00
#
_symmetry.space_group_name_H-M   'P 1'
#
loop_
_entity.id
_entity.type
_entity.pdbx_description
1 polymer ?
#
loop_
_entity_poly.entity_id
_entity_poly.type
_entity_poly.pdbx_seq_one_letter_code
_entity_poly.pdbx_strand_id
1 'polypeptide(L)'
;MHTQRNAHQSGRANNLDLNDAYAVKTPQDSRKLYAAWAETYDETFIKANDYIYPRTIATFFHERLATEQIVSIADIGCGTGAVGSYLASLNHNLKIDGFDISPEMLSRAAQLKRIDQSPVYRDLVEVDLTAGIPQRSYDAIISAGTFTHGHLGCDTLVSLFDLVNPGGWFVVGINAEHFSSQCFATALRTATDSKIISQPELIETQIYGPNSPHAGDLAKIAMFKRLN
;
A
#
# COMPACT_ATOMS: atom_id res chain seq x y z
N MET A 1 43.78 -41.48 13.33
CA MET A 1 42.32 -41.39 13.58
C MET A 1 41.96 -39.92 13.66
N HIS A 2 41.50 -39.34 12.55
CA HIS A 2 41.05 -37.96 12.48
C HIS A 2 39.52 -37.94 12.39
N THR A 3 38.90 -37.53 13.46
CA THR A 3 37.46 -37.34 13.53
C THR A 3 37.14 -35.96 13.02
N GLN A 4 36.60 -35.86 11.79
CA GLN A 4 36.03 -34.64 11.26
C GLN A 4 34.71 -34.37 11.98
N ARG A 5 34.61 -33.19 12.62
CA ARG A 5 33.36 -32.64 13.13
C ARG A 5 32.61 -31.97 11.97
N ASN A 6 31.52 -32.58 11.58
CA ASN A 6 30.54 -31.93 10.70
C ASN A 6 29.90 -30.78 11.47
N ALA A 7 30.19 -29.57 11.06
CA ALA A 7 29.47 -28.38 11.48
C ALA A 7 28.06 -28.40 10.85
N HIS A 8 27.06 -28.58 11.67
CA HIS A 8 25.69 -28.31 11.29
C HIS A 8 25.55 -26.81 10.91
N GLN A 9 25.41 -26.57 9.64
CA GLN A 9 24.80 -25.33 9.17
C GLN A 9 23.29 -25.43 9.48
N SER A 10 22.89 -25.03 10.68
CA SER A 10 21.51 -24.71 10.99
C SER A 10 21.16 -23.49 10.17
N GLY A 11 20.25 -23.63 9.18
CA GLY A 11 19.72 -22.54 8.42
C GLY A 11 19.17 -21.47 9.38
N ARG A 12 19.74 -20.26 9.31
CA ARG A 12 19.11 -19.07 9.85
C ARG A 12 17.81 -18.92 9.07
N ALA A 13 16.67 -19.15 9.70
CA ALA A 13 15.42 -18.57 9.23
C ALA A 13 15.71 -17.07 9.08
N ASN A 14 15.67 -16.54 7.86
CA ASN A 14 15.85 -15.13 7.61
C ASN A 14 14.69 -14.43 8.31
N ASN A 15 14.93 -13.85 9.48
CA ASN A 15 14.01 -12.91 10.11
C ASN A 15 14.10 -11.63 9.27
N LEU A 16 13.25 -11.53 8.25
CA LEU A 16 13.07 -10.31 7.49
C LEU A 16 12.47 -9.24 8.40
N ASP A 17 12.94 -8.02 8.26
CA ASP A 17 12.53 -6.89 9.08
C ASP A 17 12.32 -5.60 8.27
N LEU A 18 12.00 -4.50 8.95
CA LEU A 18 11.77 -3.20 8.33
C LEU A 18 13.00 -2.65 7.60
N ASN A 19 14.21 -2.98 8.06
CA ASN A 19 15.44 -2.54 7.40
C ASN A 19 15.58 -3.20 6.02
N ASP A 20 15.17 -4.47 5.89
CA ASP A 20 15.14 -5.16 4.60
C ASP A 20 14.17 -4.47 3.64
N ALA A 21 13.00 -4.03 4.14
CA ALA A 21 12.03 -3.28 3.33
C ALA A 21 12.58 -1.93 2.86
N TYR A 22 13.29 -1.20 3.69
CA TYR A 22 13.91 0.07 3.33
C TYR A 22 15.18 -0.10 2.46
N ALA A 23 15.79 -1.27 2.45
CA ALA A 23 16.96 -1.57 1.62
C ALA A 23 16.64 -1.86 0.15
N VAL A 24 15.37 -2.06 -0.19
CA VAL A 24 14.88 -2.31 -1.55
C VAL A 24 15.22 -1.13 -2.46
N LYS A 25 15.67 -1.42 -3.69
CA LYS A 25 16.06 -0.40 -4.67
C LYS A 25 15.38 -0.56 -6.03
N THR A 26 14.91 -1.76 -6.32
CA THR A 26 14.31 -2.10 -7.62
C THR A 26 13.00 -2.86 -7.43
N PRO A 27 12.08 -2.85 -8.42
CA PRO A 27 10.88 -3.68 -8.40
C PRO A 27 11.18 -5.17 -8.21
N GLN A 28 12.31 -5.66 -8.76
CA GLN A 28 12.74 -7.04 -8.60
C GLN A 28 13.18 -7.36 -7.17
N ASP A 29 13.81 -6.39 -6.48
CA ASP A 29 14.16 -6.55 -5.06
C ASP A 29 12.90 -6.59 -4.20
N SER A 30 11.93 -5.70 -4.45
CA SER A 30 10.61 -5.72 -3.80
C SER A 30 9.94 -7.08 -3.97
N ARG A 31 9.85 -7.57 -5.21
CA ARG A 31 9.24 -8.87 -5.50
C ARG A 31 9.88 -10.00 -4.72
N LYS A 32 11.23 -10.08 -4.70
CA LYS A 32 11.97 -11.13 -3.97
C LYS A 32 11.75 -11.02 -2.46
N LEU A 33 11.82 -9.82 -1.91
CA LEU A 33 11.62 -9.58 -0.48
C LEU A 33 10.23 -10.05 -0.06
N TYR A 34 9.18 -9.52 -0.70
CA TYR A 34 7.81 -9.80 -0.34
C TYR A 34 7.37 -11.23 -0.64
N ALA A 35 7.94 -11.88 -1.68
CA ALA A 35 7.75 -13.31 -1.89
C ALA A 35 8.25 -14.15 -0.72
N ALA A 36 9.45 -13.82 -0.20
CA ALA A 36 10.02 -14.52 0.94
C ALA A 36 9.32 -14.19 2.27
N TRP A 37 8.66 -13.03 2.36
CA TRP A 37 8.06 -12.53 3.60
C TRP A 37 6.56 -12.81 3.74
N ALA A 38 5.87 -13.09 2.64
CA ALA A 38 4.41 -13.18 2.59
C ALA A 38 3.78 -14.10 3.66
N GLU A 39 4.39 -15.25 3.96
CA GLU A 39 3.85 -16.20 4.94
C GLU A 39 3.86 -15.67 6.38
N THR A 40 4.85 -14.86 6.72
CA THR A 40 5.07 -14.39 8.09
C THR A 40 4.83 -12.89 8.26
N TYR A 41 4.59 -12.15 7.16
CA TYR A 41 4.50 -10.69 7.12
C TYR A 41 3.54 -10.11 8.17
N ASP A 42 2.34 -10.66 8.29
CA ASP A 42 1.35 -10.16 9.22
C ASP A 42 1.79 -10.31 10.69
N GLU A 43 2.53 -11.38 11.01
CA GLU A 43 3.03 -11.62 12.38
C GLU A 43 4.32 -10.83 12.65
N THR A 44 5.29 -10.92 11.72
CA THR A 44 6.65 -10.40 11.94
C THR A 44 6.80 -8.93 11.60
N PHE A 45 5.88 -8.36 10.79
CA PHE A 45 5.88 -6.95 10.46
C PHE A 45 4.66 -6.23 11.04
N ILE A 46 3.43 -6.58 10.63
CA ILE A 46 2.23 -5.81 11.04
C ILE A 46 2.07 -5.83 12.56
N LYS A 47 2.01 -7.01 13.17
CA LYS A 47 1.82 -7.13 14.61
C LYS A 47 3.05 -6.74 15.42
N ALA A 48 4.24 -7.21 15.01
CA ALA A 48 5.47 -6.96 15.75
C ALA A 48 5.85 -5.48 15.83
N ASN A 49 5.51 -4.69 14.80
CA ASN A 49 5.80 -3.25 14.76
C ASN A 49 4.61 -2.37 15.13
N ASP A 50 3.50 -2.92 15.59
CA ASP A 50 2.28 -2.14 15.87
C ASP A 50 1.90 -1.25 14.66
N TYR A 51 1.86 -1.88 13.45
CA TYR A 51 1.65 -1.17 12.18
C TYR A 51 0.18 -0.79 12.01
N ILE A 52 -0.17 0.42 12.44
CA ILE A 52 -1.56 0.92 12.47
C ILE A 52 -2.00 1.55 11.16
N TYR A 53 -1.09 1.82 10.25
CA TYR A 53 -1.32 2.65 9.08
C TYR A 53 -2.43 2.15 8.12
N PRO A 54 -2.55 0.85 7.80
CA PRO A 54 -3.63 0.36 6.96
C PRO A 54 -5.02 0.66 7.54
N ARG A 55 -5.16 0.51 8.85
CA ARG A 55 -6.40 0.84 9.57
C ARG A 55 -6.66 2.34 9.54
N THR A 56 -5.66 3.15 9.83
CA THR A 56 -5.76 4.61 9.86
C THR A 56 -6.24 5.15 8.51
N ILE A 57 -5.62 4.72 7.41
CA ILE A 57 -5.98 5.22 6.08
C ILE A 57 -7.36 4.72 5.62
N ALA A 58 -7.74 3.48 5.95
CA ALA A 58 -9.07 2.96 5.66
C ALA A 58 -10.16 3.70 6.45
N THR A 59 -9.93 3.99 7.73
CA THR A 59 -10.85 4.77 8.57
C THR A 59 -10.97 6.20 8.03
N PHE A 60 -9.84 6.85 7.72
CA PHE A 60 -9.82 8.18 7.13
C PHE A 60 -10.61 8.23 5.82
N PHE A 61 -10.39 7.26 4.92
CA PHE A 61 -11.14 7.14 3.67
C PHE A 61 -12.64 7.05 3.95
N HIS A 62 -13.05 6.16 4.83
CA HIS A 62 -14.46 5.93 5.14
C HIS A 62 -15.14 7.18 5.73
N GLU A 63 -14.50 7.83 6.70
CA GLU A 63 -15.06 9.02 7.37
C GLU A 63 -15.14 10.23 6.44
N ARG A 64 -14.10 10.48 5.65
CA ARG A 64 -14.02 11.66 4.78
C ARG A 64 -14.88 11.54 3.53
N LEU A 65 -15.10 10.34 3.04
CA LEU A 65 -15.83 10.06 1.81
C LEU A 65 -17.19 9.38 2.04
N ALA A 66 -17.71 9.41 3.27
CA ALA A 66 -18.96 8.77 3.65
C ALA A 66 -20.18 9.22 2.83
N THR A 67 -20.18 10.46 2.32
CA THR A 67 -21.26 11.03 1.51
C THR A 67 -21.04 10.90 0.01
N GLU A 68 -19.88 10.43 -0.42
CA GLU A 68 -19.53 10.26 -1.84
C GLU A 68 -20.08 8.91 -2.36
N GLN A 69 -20.48 8.89 -3.63
CA GLN A 69 -20.98 7.68 -4.27
C GLN A 69 -19.81 6.83 -4.82
N ILE A 70 -19.08 6.20 -3.90
CA ILE A 70 -17.94 5.34 -4.25
C ILE A 70 -18.40 3.90 -4.18
N VAL A 71 -18.26 3.18 -5.28
CA VAL A 71 -18.60 1.76 -5.42
C VAL A 71 -17.37 0.91 -5.69
N SER A 72 -16.43 1.41 -6.50
CA SER A 72 -15.24 0.69 -6.94
C SER A 72 -13.96 1.37 -6.46
N ILE A 73 -13.06 0.57 -5.87
CA ILE A 73 -11.80 1.06 -5.30
C ILE A 73 -10.64 0.21 -5.83
N ALA A 74 -9.54 0.87 -6.20
CA ALA A 74 -8.26 0.24 -6.42
C ALA A 74 -7.39 0.40 -5.16
N ASP A 75 -6.99 -0.72 -4.56
CA ASP A 75 -6.04 -0.79 -3.44
C ASP A 75 -4.63 -1.01 -4.00
N ILE A 76 -3.83 0.04 -4.01
CA ILE A 76 -2.51 0.09 -4.66
C ILE A 76 -1.42 -0.37 -3.69
N GLY A 77 -0.71 -1.44 -4.07
CA GLY A 77 0.24 -2.13 -3.20
C GLY A 77 -0.49 -2.80 -2.05
N CYS A 78 -1.52 -3.58 -2.37
CA CYS A 78 -2.42 -4.14 -1.38
C CYS A 78 -1.77 -5.14 -0.42
N GLY A 79 -0.60 -5.71 -0.77
CA GLY A 79 0.12 -6.67 0.05
C GLY A 79 -0.73 -7.86 0.45
N THR A 80 -0.74 -8.20 1.72
CA THR A 80 -1.58 -9.26 2.31
C THR A 80 -3.06 -8.86 2.46
N GLY A 81 -3.43 -7.62 2.08
CA GLY A 81 -4.81 -7.15 2.03
C GLY A 81 -5.32 -6.42 3.26
N ALA A 82 -4.43 -5.86 4.08
CA ALA A 82 -4.82 -5.21 5.34
C ALA A 82 -5.77 -4.02 5.11
N VAL A 83 -5.48 -3.12 4.14
CA VAL A 83 -6.36 -1.97 3.82
C VAL A 83 -7.74 -2.45 3.35
N GLY A 84 -7.78 -3.35 2.37
CA GLY A 84 -9.02 -3.88 1.84
C GLY A 84 -9.88 -4.57 2.91
N SER A 85 -9.26 -5.30 3.85
CA SER A 85 -9.94 -5.94 4.97
C SER A 85 -10.62 -4.90 5.88
N TYR A 86 -9.93 -3.83 6.24
CA TYR A 86 -10.52 -2.74 7.04
C TYR A 86 -11.65 -2.03 6.29
N LEU A 87 -11.45 -1.67 5.02
CA LEU A 87 -12.50 -1.06 4.19
C LEU A 87 -13.75 -1.94 4.10
N ALA A 88 -13.57 -3.23 3.83
CA ALA A 88 -14.66 -4.18 3.74
C ALA A 88 -15.44 -4.34 5.04
N SER A 89 -14.79 -4.15 6.21
CA SER A 89 -15.45 -4.15 7.52
C SER A 89 -16.26 -2.88 7.79
N LEU A 90 -15.82 -1.73 7.24
CA LEU A 90 -16.50 -0.44 7.38
C LEU A 90 -17.64 -0.26 6.38
N ASN A 91 -17.49 -0.78 5.16
CA ASN A 91 -18.51 -0.73 4.11
C ASN A 91 -18.47 -2.00 3.25
N HIS A 92 -19.43 -2.89 3.46
CA HIS A 92 -19.52 -4.19 2.77
C HIS A 92 -20.00 -4.10 1.31
N ASN A 93 -20.46 -2.93 0.84
CA ASN A 93 -20.88 -2.74 -0.56
C ASN A 93 -19.75 -2.39 -1.52
N LEU A 94 -18.55 -2.06 -1.00
CA LEU A 94 -17.40 -1.69 -1.82
C LEU A 94 -16.89 -2.86 -2.65
N LYS A 95 -16.66 -2.62 -3.94
CA LYS A 95 -15.95 -3.51 -4.86
C LYS A 95 -14.49 -3.12 -4.86
N ILE A 96 -13.65 -3.91 -4.22
CA ILE A 96 -12.24 -3.62 -4.03
C ILE A 96 -11.44 -4.53 -4.95
N ASP A 97 -10.58 -3.96 -5.80
CA ASP A 97 -9.57 -4.69 -6.54
C ASP A 97 -8.19 -4.35 -5.96
N GLY A 98 -7.38 -5.37 -5.72
CA GLY A 98 -6.03 -5.22 -5.18
C GLY A 98 -4.97 -5.33 -6.27
N PHE A 99 -3.96 -4.46 -6.19
CA PHE A 99 -2.83 -4.42 -7.10
C PHE A 99 -1.55 -4.59 -6.30
N ASP A 100 -0.73 -5.57 -6.64
CA ASP A 100 0.57 -5.77 -6.00
C ASP A 100 1.57 -6.41 -6.98
N ILE A 101 2.86 -6.22 -6.70
CA ILE A 101 3.93 -6.81 -7.51
C ILE A 101 4.23 -8.26 -7.11
N SER A 102 3.86 -8.69 -5.89
CA SER A 102 4.14 -10.01 -5.34
C SER A 102 2.93 -10.94 -5.44
N PRO A 103 2.97 -11.99 -6.26
CA PRO A 103 1.91 -13.00 -6.32
C PRO A 103 1.71 -13.74 -4.99
N GLU A 104 2.76 -13.85 -4.17
CA GLU A 104 2.68 -14.49 -2.85
C GLU A 104 1.85 -13.62 -1.88
N MET A 105 2.05 -12.29 -1.90
CA MET A 105 1.21 -11.36 -1.15
C MET A 105 -0.25 -11.43 -1.60
N LEU A 106 -0.49 -11.41 -2.91
CA LEU A 106 -1.84 -11.55 -3.49
C LEU A 106 -2.50 -12.88 -3.11
N SER A 107 -1.72 -13.96 -3.03
CA SER A 107 -2.23 -15.27 -2.56
C SER A 107 -2.72 -15.22 -1.11
N ARG A 108 -2.10 -14.41 -0.25
CA ARG A 108 -2.57 -14.15 1.12
C ARG A 108 -3.85 -13.31 1.12
N ALA A 109 -3.86 -12.21 0.35
CA ALA A 109 -5.04 -11.34 0.21
C ALA A 109 -6.27 -12.11 -0.30
N ALA A 110 -6.08 -13.08 -1.21
CA ALA A 110 -7.15 -13.91 -1.76
C ALA A 110 -7.87 -14.78 -0.70
N GLN A 111 -7.24 -15.04 0.44
CA GLN A 111 -7.81 -15.84 1.53
C GLN A 111 -8.74 -15.00 2.43
N LEU A 112 -8.68 -13.67 2.35
CA LEU A 112 -9.47 -12.79 3.19
C LEU A 112 -10.96 -12.86 2.83
N LYS A 113 -11.79 -12.94 3.87
CA LYS A 113 -13.24 -13.02 3.73
C LYS A 113 -13.94 -11.91 4.50
N ARG A 114 -15.04 -11.44 3.92
CA ARG A 114 -16.01 -10.58 4.58
C ARG A 114 -16.81 -11.38 5.62
N ILE A 115 -17.64 -10.70 6.41
CA ILE A 115 -18.51 -11.33 7.43
C ILE A 115 -19.45 -12.36 6.78
N ASP A 116 -19.94 -12.09 5.58
CA ASP A 116 -20.83 -12.99 4.80
C ASP A 116 -20.08 -14.10 4.05
N GLN A 117 -18.80 -14.29 4.32
CA GLN A 117 -17.90 -15.26 3.70
C GLN A 117 -17.58 -14.99 2.22
N SER A 118 -18.05 -13.90 1.64
CA SER A 118 -17.59 -13.47 0.31
C SER A 118 -16.14 -12.99 0.34
N PRO A 119 -15.41 -13.01 -0.78
CA PRO A 119 -14.06 -12.47 -0.83
C PRO A 119 -14.02 -10.97 -0.49
N VAL A 120 -12.95 -10.52 0.18
CA VAL A 120 -12.69 -9.09 0.41
C VAL A 120 -12.45 -8.39 -0.92
N TYR A 121 -11.57 -8.96 -1.75
CA TYR A 121 -11.24 -8.42 -3.06
C TYR A 121 -12.10 -9.09 -4.14
N ARG A 122 -12.61 -8.27 -5.06
CA ARG A 122 -13.30 -8.73 -6.28
C ARG A 122 -12.32 -9.32 -7.27
N ASP A 123 -11.15 -8.65 -7.41
CA ASP A 123 -10.05 -9.07 -8.27
C ASP A 123 -8.70 -8.77 -7.59
N LEU A 124 -7.68 -9.54 -7.91
CA LEU A 124 -6.32 -9.38 -7.43
C LEU A 124 -5.38 -9.45 -8.62
N VAL A 125 -4.64 -8.37 -8.87
CA VAL A 125 -3.87 -8.17 -10.09
C VAL A 125 -2.39 -8.09 -9.75
N GLU A 126 -1.61 -9.06 -10.24
CA GLU A 126 -0.16 -8.98 -10.22
C GLU A 126 0.30 -7.97 -11.26
N VAL A 127 0.97 -6.90 -10.82
CA VAL A 127 1.45 -5.84 -11.71
C VAL A 127 2.61 -5.06 -11.13
N ASP A 128 3.58 -4.75 -11.98
CA ASP A 128 4.60 -3.73 -11.70
C ASP A 128 4.08 -2.39 -12.22
N LEU A 129 3.58 -1.57 -11.32
CA LEU A 129 3.02 -0.24 -11.64
C LEU A 129 4.08 0.78 -12.11
N THR A 130 5.37 0.47 -11.96
CA THR A 130 6.45 1.29 -12.54
C THR A 130 6.64 1.02 -14.03
N ALA A 131 6.21 -0.15 -14.50
CA ALA A 131 6.29 -0.56 -15.91
C ALA A 131 5.04 -0.17 -16.73
N GLY A 132 3.90 0.04 -16.06
CA GLY A 132 2.66 0.46 -16.71
C GLY A 132 1.43 0.34 -15.83
N ILE A 133 0.40 1.10 -16.20
CA ILE A 133 -0.86 1.14 -15.48
C ILE A 133 -1.91 0.32 -16.25
N PRO A 134 -2.63 -0.60 -15.60
CA PRO A 134 -3.70 -1.38 -16.22
C PRO A 134 -4.81 -0.49 -16.78
N GLN A 135 -5.38 -0.88 -17.93
CA GLN A 135 -6.53 -0.18 -18.53
C GLN A 135 -7.83 -0.55 -17.78
N ARG A 136 -8.01 0.07 -16.64
CA ARG A 136 -9.20 -0.04 -15.79
C ARG A 136 -9.54 1.34 -15.25
N SER A 137 -10.71 1.51 -14.66
CA SER A 137 -11.07 2.75 -14.00
C SER A 137 -11.91 2.50 -12.74
N TYR A 138 -11.71 3.35 -11.74
CA TYR A 138 -12.28 3.24 -10.42
C TYR A 138 -12.85 4.57 -9.96
N ASP A 139 -13.77 4.52 -8.98
CA ASP A 139 -14.29 5.72 -8.32
C ASP A 139 -13.29 6.28 -7.32
N ALA A 140 -12.39 5.43 -6.82
CA ALA A 140 -11.31 5.88 -5.94
C ALA A 140 -10.08 4.97 -5.98
N ILE A 141 -8.95 5.54 -5.59
CA ILE A 141 -7.72 4.84 -5.23
C ILE A 141 -7.44 5.02 -3.74
N ILE A 142 -6.99 3.95 -3.10
CA ILE A 142 -6.42 3.95 -1.76
C ILE A 142 -5.05 3.28 -1.78
N SER A 143 -4.13 3.74 -0.93
CA SER A 143 -2.82 3.08 -0.76
C SER A 143 -2.23 3.38 0.62
N ALA A 144 -1.66 2.37 1.26
CA ALA A 144 -0.91 2.51 2.51
C ALA A 144 0.40 1.71 2.45
N GLY A 145 1.53 2.39 2.67
CA GLY A 145 2.84 1.74 2.79
C GLY A 145 3.57 1.46 1.48
N THR A 146 2.99 1.79 0.32
CA THR A 146 3.60 1.52 -0.99
C THR A 146 4.39 2.70 -1.53
N PHE A 147 3.99 3.94 -1.22
CA PHE A 147 4.75 5.13 -1.58
C PHE A 147 5.79 5.42 -0.48
N THR A 148 6.88 4.66 -0.52
CA THR A 148 8.00 4.72 0.42
C THR A 148 9.33 4.44 -0.29
N HIS A 149 10.43 4.58 0.44
CA HIS A 149 11.78 4.37 -0.10
C HIS A 149 11.92 3.01 -0.80
N GLY A 150 12.48 3.06 -2.00
CA GLY A 150 12.73 1.87 -2.83
C GLY A 150 11.49 1.27 -3.52
N HIS A 151 10.30 1.83 -3.30
CA HIS A 151 9.04 1.36 -3.90
C HIS A 151 8.49 2.37 -4.91
N LEU A 152 7.21 2.80 -4.78
CA LEU A 152 6.61 3.70 -5.76
C LEU A 152 6.98 5.17 -5.51
N GLY A 153 7.33 5.87 -6.59
CA GLY A 153 7.67 7.28 -6.60
C GLY A 153 6.54 8.18 -7.13
N CYS A 154 6.84 9.47 -7.25
CA CYS A 154 5.89 10.46 -7.73
C CYS A 154 5.47 10.26 -9.20
N ASP A 155 6.34 9.70 -10.06
CA ASP A 155 6.01 9.43 -11.46
C ASP A 155 4.92 8.37 -11.56
N THR A 156 5.00 7.33 -10.72
CA THR A 156 3.93 6.31 -10.64
C THR A 156 2.64 6.93 -10.11
N LEU A 157 2.69 7.81 -9.09
CA LEU A 157 1.49 8.49 -8.60
C LEU A 157 0.79 9.28 -9.71
N VAL A 158 1.55 10.00 -10.55
CA VAL A 158 1.01 10.74 -11.69
C VAL A 158 0.38 9.79 -12.72
N SER A 159 1.04 8.67 -13.02
CA SER A 159 0.51 7.66 -13.95
C SER A 159 -0.81 7.04 -13.44
N LEU A 160 -1.00 6.94 -12.12
CA LEU A 160 -2.24 6.42 -11.54
C LEU A 160 -3.44 7.35 -11.72
N PHE A 161 -3.25 8.62 -12.15
CA PHE A 161 -4.40 9.49 -12.43
C PHE A 161 -5.34 8.89 -13.47
N ASP A 162 -4.80 8.16 -14.44
CA ASP A 162 -5.59 7.51 -15.49
C ASP A 162 -6.41 6.29 -15.01
N LEU A 163 -6.13 5.80 -13.81
CA LEU A 163 -6.85 4.70 -13.19
C LEU A 163 -8.13 5.15 -12.47
N VAL A 164 -8.36 6.46 -12.32
CA VAL A 164 -9.51 7.00 -11.60
C VAL A 164 -10.43 7.74 -12.57
N ASN A 165 -11.73 7.52 -12.44
CA ASN A 165 -12.74 8.23 -13.21
C ASN A 165 -12.68 9.75 -12.93
N PRO A 166 -13.03 10.62 -13.90
CA PRO A 166 -13.25 12.03 -13.60
C PRO A 166 -14.25 12.21 -12.44
N GLY A 167 -13.88 13.06 -11.47
CA GLY A 167 -14.62 13.23 -10.22
C GLY A 167 -14.30 12.22 -9.12
N GLY A 168 -13.53 11.18 -9.42
CA GLY A 168 -13.12 10.17 -8.44
C GLY A 168 -11.99 10.64 -7.52
N TRP A 169 -11.71 9.87 -6.48
CA TRP A 169 -10.88 10.26 -5.35
C TRP A 169 -9.57 9.50 -5.24
N PHE A 170 -8.58 10.19 -4.73
CA PHE A 170 -7.31 9.63 -4.27
C PHE A 170 -7.19 9.83 -2.77
N VAL A 171 -6.87 8.74 -2.06
CA VAL A 171 -6.46 8.74 -0.66
C VAL A 171 -5.18 7.91 -0.57
N VAL A 172 -4.06 8.59 -0.75
CA VAL A 172 -2.76 7.95 -0.92
C VAL A 172 -1.84 8.31 0.24
N GLY A 173 -1.41 7.29 0.94
CA GLY A 173 -0.44 7.43 2.01
C GLY A 173 1.00 7.39 1.50
N ILE A 174 1.77 8.42 1.79
CA ILE A 174 3.16 8.59 1.37
C ILE A 174 4.02 8.76 2.61
N ASN A 175 5.09 7.96 2.75
CA ASN A 175 6.05 8.15 3.84
C ASN A 175 6.55 9.60 3.84
N ALA A 176 6.59 10.27 5.00
CA ALA A 176 6.86 11.71 5.08
C ALA A 176 8.28 12.09 4.62
N GLU A 177 9.27 11.26 4.88
CA GLU A 177 10.63 11.45 4.41
C GLU A 177 10.72 11.26 2.89
N HIS A 178 10.07 10.21 2.38
CA HIS A 178 9.97 9.94 0.95
C HIS A 178 9.26 11.09 0.22
N PHE A 179 8.17 11.62 0.77
CA PHE A 179 7.48 12.79 0.23
C PHE A 179 8.41 14.00 0.14
N SER A 180 9.22 14.23 1.16
CA SER A 180 10.11 15.40 1.26
C SER A 180 11.35 15.27 0.39
N SER A 181 11.87 14.05 0.19
CA SER A 181 13.07 13.76 -0.60
C SER A 181 12.81 13.57 -2.10
N GLN A 182 11.55 13.42 -2.50
CA GLN A 182 11.15 13.17 -3.88
C GLN A 182 10.29 14.30 -4.48
N CYS A 183 9.86 14.11 -5.72
CA CYS A 183 9.14 15.10 -6.50
C CYS A 183 7.64 15.23 -6.19
N PHE A 184 7.09 14.59 -5.16
CA PHE A 184 5.64 14.55 -4.89
C PHE A 184 4.99 15.94 -4.82
N ALA A 185 5.58 16.86 -4.05
CA ALA A 185 5.05 18.23 -3.93
C ALA A 185 4.99 18.97 -5.28
N THR A 186 6.03 18.79 -6.10
CA THR A 186 6.09 19.40 -7.44
C THR A 186 5.11 18.74 -8.39
N ALA A 187 5.01 17.40 -8.39
CA ALA A 187 4.09 16.66 -9.24
C ALA A 187 2.63 17.01 -8.94
N LEU A 188 2.24 17.02 -7.67
CA LEU A 188 0.90 17.40 -7.23
C LEU A 188 0.58 18.86 -7.59
N ARG A 189 1.50 19.79 -7.39
CA ARG A 189 1.32 21.19 -7.78
C ARG A 189 1.13 21.33 -9.29
N THR A 190 2.00 20.71 -10.10
CA THR A 190 1.88 20.76 -11.56
C THR A 190 0.54 20.21 -12.04
N ALA A 191 0.08 19.10 -11.47
CA ALA A 191 -1.21 18.51 -11.81
C ALA A 191 -2.39 19.40 -11.40
N THR A 192 -2.26 20.10 -10.25
CA THR A 192 -3.26 21.09 -9.78
C THR A 192 -3.32 22.32 -10.69
N ASP A 193 -2.17 22.89 -11.04
CA ASP A 193 -2.05 24.04 -11.92
C ASP A 193 -2.60 23.73 -13.33
N SER A 194 -2.41 22.50 -13.78
CA SER A 194 -2.95 21.97 -15.04
C SER A 194 -4.42 21.56 -14.96
N LYS A 195 -5.08 21.69 -13.80
CA LYS A 195 -6.48 21.29 -13.54
C LYS A 195 -6.76 19.81 -13.82
N ILE A 196 -5.77 18.96 -13.67
CA ILE A 196 -5.91 17.49 -13.76
C ILE A 196 -6.50 16.97 -12.45
N ILE A 197 -6.05 17.55 -11.31
CA ILE A 197 -6.55 17.22 -9.97
C ILE A 197 -7.00 18.45 -9.22
N SER A 198 -7.83 18.25 -8.19
CA SER A 198 -8.16 19.30 -7.23
C SER A 198 -6.95 19.65 -6.36
N GLN A 199 -7.00 20.77 -5.63
CA GLN A 199 -6.00 21.10 -4.62
C GLN A 199 -5.89 19.94 -3.61
N PRO A 200 -4.70 19.31 -3.43
CA PRO A 200 -4.54 18.24 -2.46
C PRO A 200 -4.61 18.75 -1.02
N GLU A 201 -5.34 18.03 -0.18
CA GLU A 201 -5.22 18.09 1.27
C GLU A 201 -4.11 17.12 1.69
N LEU A 202 -3.14 17.60 2.47
CA LEU A 202 -2.04 16.79 2.99
C LEU A 202 -2.17 16.70 4.51
N ILE A 203 -2.47 15.51 5.02
CA ILE A 203 -2.65 15.25 6.45
C ILE A 203 -1.51 14.39 6.95
N GLU A 204 -0.81 14.86 7.98
CA GLU A 204 0.24 14.09 8.62
C GLU A 204 -0.37 13.07 9.59
N THR A 205 0.16 11.85 9.58
CA THR A 205 -0.30 10.75 10.43
C THR A 205 0.86 9.82 10.81
N GLN A 206 0.68 9.07 11.90
CA GLN A 206 1.62 8.04 12.32
C GLN A 206 1.47 6.78 11.47
N ILE A 207 2.59 6.13 11.20
CA ILE A 207 2.65 4.83 10.52
C ILE A 207 2.48 3.70 11.53
N TYR A 208 3.09 3.86 12.70
CA TYR A 208 3.14 2.86 13.77
C TYR A 208 2.49 3.37 15.04
N GLY A 209 1.99 2.46 15.85
CA GLY A 209 1.43 2.78 17.15
C GLY A 209 2.51 3.09 18.20
N PRO A 210 2.08 3.53 19.41
CA PRO A 210 2.99 4.05 20.44
C PRO A 210 3.93 2.98 21.03
N ASN A 211 3.63 1.70 20.84
CA ASN A 211 4.45 0.61 21.34
C ASN A 211 5.53 0.17 20.36
N SER A 212 5.55 0.73 19.17
CA SER A 212 6.54 0.43 18.14
C SER A 212 7.88 1.12 18.43
N PRO A 213 9.02 0.47 18.14
CA PRO A 213 10.31 1.17 18.08
C PRO A 213 10.35 2.26 17.01
N HIS A 214 9.40 2.25 16.08
CA HIS A 214 9.24 3.19 14.97
C HIS A 214 8.08 4.18 15.18
N ALA A 215 7.62 4.40 16.41
CA ALA A 215 6.47 5.27 16.73
C ALA A 215 6.63 6.73 16.26
N GLY A 216 7.87 7.15 15.92
CA GLY A 216 8.16 8.49 15.37
C GLY A 216 8.01 8.60 13.85
N ASP A 217 7.84 7.49 13.14
CA ASP A 217 7.78 7.50 11.68
C ASP A 217 6.40 8.01 11.22
N LEU A 218 6.44 9.00 10.33
CA LEU A 218 5.27 9.71 9.86
C LEU A 218 5.00 9.45 8.37
N ALA A 219 3.74 9.57 8.01
CA ALA A 219 3.27 9.63 6.63
C ALA A 219 2.44 10.88 6.37
N LYS A 220 2.30 11.24 5.10
CA LYS A 220 1.33 12.22 4.61
C LYS A 220 0.25 11.50 3.83
N ILE A 221 -0.99 11.63 4.27
CA ILE A 221 -2.15 11.22 3.46
C ILE A 221 -2.44 12.35 2.50
N ALA A 222 -2.24 12.10 1.20
CA ALA A 222 -2.63 13.02 0.14
C ALA A 222 -4.06 12.67 -0.31
N MET A 223 -5.00 13.60 -0.12
CA MET A 223 -6.40 13.46 -0.51
C MET A 223 -6.76 14.51 -1.57
N PHE A 224 -7.24 14.07 -2.72
CA PHE A 224 -7.65 14.95 -3.82
C PHE A 224 -8.58 14.23 -4.80
N LYS A 225 -9.27 15.00 -5.65
CA LYS A 225 -10.10 14.50 -6.77
C LYS A 225 -9.35 14.55 -8.09
N ARG A 226 -9.63 13.58 -8.98
CA ARG A 226 -9.41 13.75 -10.42
C ARG A 226 -10.47 14.71 -10.97
N LEU A 227 -10.07 15.69 -11.77
CA LEU A 227 -11.00 16.68 -12.35
C LEU A 227 -11.37 16.31 -13.80
N ASN A 228 -10.41 15.82 -14.59
CA ASN A 228 -10.56 15.50 -16.02
C ASN A 228 -10.03 14.09 -16.34
#